data_44c658bd8c116586adeb595d48f9065c
#
_entry.id   44c658bd8c116586adeb595d48f9065c
#
_cell.length_a   1.000
_cell.length_b   1.000
_cell.length_c   1.000
_cell.angle_alpha   90.00
_cell.angle_beta   90.00
_cell.angle_gamma   90.00
#
_symmetry.space_group_name_H-M   'P 1'
#
loop_
_entity.id
_entity.type
_entity.pdbx_description
1 polymer ?
#
loop_
_entity_poly.entity_id
_entity_poly.type
_entity_poly.pdbx_seq_one_letter_code
_entity_poly.pdbx_strand_id
1 'polypeptide(L)'
;MDETYDVVVIGGGAAGLSGALALGRARRSVAVVDEGTPRNAPAHAMHNYLGRDGTPPADLLAAGRAEVAGYGGVLVSDTVTEAGGEVGAFTVRTAGGRTLQARRLLVTTGLTDELPDIPGVRELWGTDVLHCPYCHGWEVRDQAIGVVATGPLSLHQAQLWRQWSADVVLFQHTVGELPAEAAEALAARGVRVVPGEVAGLESDGGRLTGVRLASGEVVPRAAVVVAPRFTARSAVLAGLGIEAAPFAMGEVVMGSHVPVDARGATSVPGVWAAGNVADLGAQVISSAAQGLWAAGQINADLVAEDTRFAVEVLRAQTDPEFGEQWWEDRYRSTDRAWSGRVNDVLATEAADLPPGRALDAGAGEGGDAVWLARRGWAVTALDLSRVALDRAAAAAAAAGVPLDTRKTDISSWEPGEERWDLVTASFLHFLPATRDDVLRRLASAVAPGGTLLVTMHDGSDVSHGVQRPGLPEWYATGEQLAAVLDGEEWEVEVAETRPRAARSHERGGGGHAHGEGGQGHGGHAHVADAVLRARRRQPAVSPSSRG
;
A
#
# COMPACT_ATOMS: atom_id res chain seq x y z
N MET A 1 6.85 14.51 0.82
CA MET A 1 6.69 13.73 2.06
C MET A 1 6.38 12.31 1.65
N ASP A 2 7.09 11.35 2.20
CA ASP A 2 6.88 9.94 1.89
C ASP A 2 5.59 9.49 2.58
N GLU A 3 4.64 8.98 1.79
CA GLU A 3 3.38 8.43 2.28
C GLU A 3 3.61 6.92 2.54
N THR A 4 3.31 6.44 3.73
CA THR A 4 3.55 5.04 4.14
C THR A 4 2.26 4.25 4.20
N TYR A 5 2.26 3.05 3.62
CA TYR A 5 1.12 2.14 3.57
C TYR A 5 1.53 0.71 3.96
N ASP A 6 0.58 -0.09 4.44
CA ASP A 6 0.81 -1.53 4.57
C ASP A 6 1.02 -2.16 3.19
N VAL A 7 0.22 -1.75 2.20
CA VAL A 7 0.29 -2.29 0.83
C VAL A 7 0.15 -1.18 -0.21
N VAL A 8 1.05 -1.15 -1.17
CA VAL A 8 0.85 -0.41 -2.42
C VAL A 8 0.48 -1.39 -3.52
N VAL A 9 -0.64 -1.11 -4.17
CA VAL A 9 -1.15 -1.84 -5.35
C VAL A 9 -0.77 -1.08 -6.60
N ILE A 10 -0.05 -1.73 -7.51
CA ILE A 10 0.41 -1.14 -8.77
C ILE A 10 -0.51 -1.61 -9.90
N GLY A 11 -1.41 -0.74 -10.34
CA GLY A 11 -2.45 -1.01 -11.33
C GLY A 11 -3.85 -1.13 -10.70
N GLY A 12 -4.80 -0.32 -11.19
CA GLY A 12 -6.19 -0.23 -10.71
C GLY A 12 -7.20 -0.93 -11.63
N GLY A 13 -6.79 -2.04 -12.28
CA GLY A 13 -7.70 -2.93 -12.99
C GLY A 13 -8.52 -3.82 -12.03
N ALA A 14 -9.27 -4.79 -12.59
CA ALA A 14 -10.13 -5.68 -11.80
C ALA A 14 -9.37 -6.43 -10.70
N ALA A 15 -8.14 -6.89 -10.97
CA ALA A 15 -7.30 -7.55 -9.99
C ALA A 15 -6.87 -6.61 -8.86
N GLY A 16 -6.36 -5.41 -9.22
CA GLY A 16 -5.86 -4.44 -8.24
C GLY A 16 -6.96 -3.90 -7.33
N LEU A 17 -8.09 -3.51 -7.91
CA LEU A 17 -9.23 -3.00 -7.13
C LEU A 17 -9.83 -4.09 -6.22
N SER A 18 -9.94 -5.34 -6.70
CA SER A 18 -10.43 -6.45 -5.87
C SER A 18 -9.48 -6.76 -4.72
N GLY A 19 -8.16 -6.73 -4.97
CA GLY A 19 -7.14 -6.88 -3.94
C GLY A 19 -7.16 -5.74 -2.92
N ALA A 20 -7.22 -4.50 -3.39
CA ALA A 20 -7.28 -3.32 -2.53
C ALA A 20 -8.55 -3.29 -1.66
N LEU A 21 -9.70 -3.67 -2.25
CA LEU A 21 -10.96 -3.80 -1.50
C LEU A 21 -10.85 -4.80 -0.36
N ALA A 22 -10.27 -5.98 -0.64
CA ALA A 22 -10.09 -7.02 0.38
C ALA A 22 -9.15 -6.56 1.50
N LEU A 23 -8.05 -5.91 1.17
CA LEU A 23 -7.10 -5.37 2.14
C LEU A 23 -7.72 -4.22 2.96
N GLY A 24 -8.43 -3.29 2.34
CA GLY A 24 -9.15 -2.22 3.03
C GLY A 24 -10.19 -2.77 4.02
N ARG A 25 -10.95 -3.81 3.61
CA ARG A 25 -11.89 -4.51 4.51
C ARG A 25 -11.20 -5.27 5.64
N ALA A 26 -9.94 -5.70 5.43
CA ALA A 26 -9.08 -6.24 6.49
C ALA A 26 -8.40 -5.14 7.32
N ARG A 27 -8.79 -3.87 7.13
CA ARG A 27 -8.31 -2.69 7.86
C ARG A 27 -6.83 -2.39 7.63
N ARG A 28 -6.27 -2.81 6.49
CA ARG A 28 -4.91 -2.44 6.07
C ARG A 28 -4.94 -1.07 5.39
N SER A 29 -3.90 -0.28 5.62
CA SER A 29 -3.68 0.95 4.86
C SER A 29 -3.22 0.61 3.44
N VAL A 30 -3.98 1.04 2.42
CA VAL A 30 -3.75 0.66 1.03
C VAL A 30 -3.74 1.88 0.12
N ALA A 31 -2.75 1.96 -0.75
CA ALA A 31 -2.77 2.87 -1.89
C ALA A 31 -2.81 2.08 -3.20
N VAL A 32 -3.65 2.51 -4.13
CA VAL A 32 -3.70 1.99 -5.51
C VAL A 32 -3.18 3.07 -6.45
N VAL A 33 -2.11 2.78 -7.18
CA VAL A 33 -1.57 3.67 -8.21
C VAL A 33 -2.00 3.15 -9.57
N ASP A 34 -2.74 3.95 -10.34
CA ASP A 34 -3.29 3.55 -11.63
C ASP A 34 -3.17 4.64 -12.68
N GLU A 35 -2.66 4.29 -13.86
CA GLU A 35 -2.50 5.21 -14.99
C GLU A 35 -3.80 5.44 -15.78
N GLY A 36 -4.87 4.70 -15.49
CA GLY A 36 -6.19 4.87 -16.11
C GLY A 36 -6.33 4.28 -17.52
N THR A 37 -5.45 3.37 -17.94
CA THR A 37 -5.47 2.76 -19.29
C THR A 37 -5.74 1.25 -19.23
N PRO A 38 -6.96 0.81 -18.87
CA PRO A 38 -7.27 -0.61 -18.76
C PRO A 38 -7.24 -1.30 -20.13
N ARG A 39 -6.71 -2.54 -20.18
CA ARG A 39 -6.58 -3.35 -21.40
C ARG A 39 -7.88 -3.46 -22.19
N ASN A 40 -9.01 -3.59 -21.50
CA ASN A 40 -10.32 -3.77 -22.12
C ASN A 40 -11.09 -2.46 -22.36
N ALA A 41 -10.42 -1.30 -22.32
CA ALA A 41 -11.05 -0.02 -22.61
C ALA A 41 -11.74 0.06 -23.98
N PRO A 42 -11.23 -0.60 -25.07
CA PRO A 42 -11.91 -0.58 -26.36
C PRO A 42 -13.23 -1.35 -26.41
N ALA A 43 -13.49 -2.26 -25.46
CA ALA A 43 -14.70 -3.08 -25.45
C ALA A 43 -15.91 -2.30 -24.93
N HIS A 44 -17.07 -2.43 -25.58
CA HIS A 44 -18.32 -1.84 -25.12
C HIS A 44 -18.85 -2.45 -23.83
N ALA A 45 -18.66 -3.75 -23.67
CA ALA A 45 -19.13 -4.52 -22.53
C ALA A 45 -18.13 -5.60 -22.16
N MET A 46 -18.15 -6.03 -20.91
CA MET A 46 -17.49 -7.24 -20.47
C MET A 46 -18.51 -8.35 -20.30
N HIS A 47 -18.07 -9.58 -20.56
CA HIS A 47 -18.92 -10.75 -20.47
C HIS A 47 -18.33 -11.81 -19.53
N ASN A 48 -19.15 -12.83 -19.19
CA ASN A 48 -18.79 -13.93 -18.30
C ASN A 48 -18.45 -13.52 -16.86
N TYR A 49 -18.87 -12.34 -16.43
CA TYR A 49 -18.80 -11.95 -15.01
C TYR A 49 -20.20 -12.12 -14.41
N LEU A 50 -20.41 -13.22 -13.68
CA LEU A 50 -21.73 -13.54 -13.10
C LEU A 50 -22.28 -12.37 -12.27
N GLY A 51 -23.49 -11.93 -12.60
CA GLY A 51 -24.15 -10.77 -11.98
C GLY A 51 -23.70 -9.41 -12.52
N ARG A 52 -22.75 -9.37 -13.47
CA ARG A 52 -22.23 -8.16 -14.14
C ARG A 52 -22.09 -8.33 -15.65
N ASP A 53 -22.69 -9.36 -16.22
CA ASP A 53 -22.64 -9.61 -17.66
C ASP A 53 -23.22 -8.42 -18.43
N GLY A 54 -22.55 -7.98 -19.49
CA GLY A 54 -22.92 -6.82 -20.28
C GLY A 54 -22.57 -5.46 -19.66
N THR A 55 -21.92 -5.42 -18.49
CA THR A 55 -21.49 -4.16 -17.88
C THR A 55 -20.32 -3.53 -18.65
N PRO A 56 -20.33 -2.23 -18.96
CA PRO A 56 -19.17 -1.55 -19.51
C PRO A 56 -17.96 -1.67 -18.60
N PRO A 57 -16.74 -1.92 -19.11
CA PRO A 57 -15.53 -2.03 -18.30
C PRO A 57 -15.28 -0.81 -17.39
N ALA A 58 -15.53 0.40 -17.91
CA ALA A 58 -15.37 1.64 -17.16
C ALA A 58 -16.27 1.71 -15.92
N ASP A 59 -17.51 1.21 -16.01
CA ASP A 59 -18.48 1.23 -14.92
C ASP A 59 -18.08 0.27 -13.80
N LEU A 60 -17.56 -0.92 -14.15
CA LEU A 60 -17.02 -1.84 -13.16
C LEU A 60 -15.86 -1.21 -12.39
N LEU A 61 -14.91 -0.58 -13.10
CA LEU A 61 -13.76 0.05 -12.47
C LEU A 61 -14.15 1.27 -11.64
N ALA A 62 -15.16 2.05 -12.08
CA ALA A 62 -15.69 3.18 -11.31
C ALA A 62 -16.32 2.70 -10.00
N ALA A 63 -17.13 1.65 -10.05
CA ALA A 63 -17.73 1.03 -8.86
C ALA A 63 -16.63 0.50 -7.91
N GLY A 64 -15.64 -0.24 -8.45
CA GLY A 64 -14.53 -0.76 -7.65
C GLY A 64 -13.70 0.34 -6.98
N ARG A 65 -13.43 1.45 -7.66
CA ARG A 65 -12.76 2.62 -7.06
C ARG A 65 -13.59 3.23 -5.93
N ALA A 66 -14.89 3.36 -6.10
CA ALA A 66 -15.77 3.86 -5.05
C ALA A 66 -15.81 2.93 -3.83
N GLU A 67 -15.86 1.62 -4.05
CA GLU A 67 -15.80 0.62 -2.98
C GLU A 67 -14.48 0.67 -2.22
N VAL A 68 -13.33 0.73 -2.90
CA VAL A 68 -12.00 0.85 -2.28
C VAL A 68 -11.91 2.13 -1.44
N ALA A 69 -12.36 3.27 -1.99
CA ALA A 69 -12.38 4.55 -1.26
C ALA A 69 -13.29 4.49 -0.03
N GLY A 70 -14.45 3.79 -0.13
CA GLY A 70 -15.39 3.60 0.97
C GLY A 70 -14.80 2.84 2.18
N TYR A 71 -13.74 2.07 1.98
CA TYR A 71 -12.98 1.41 3.05
C TYR A 71 -11.64 2.10 3.37
N GLY A 72 -11.48 3.37 2.97
CA GLY A 72 -10.31 4.18 3.30
C GLY A 72 -9.09 3.96 2.40
N GLY A 73 -9.23 3.20 1.30
CA GLY A 73 -8.15 3.04 0.31
C GLY A 73 -7.89 4.34 -0.46
N VAL A 74 -6.62 4.67 -0.67
CA VAL A 74 -6.19 5.86 -1.39
C VAL A 74 -6.00 5.53 -2.87
N LEU A 75 -6.65 6.30 -3.75
CA LEU A 75 -6.53 6.14 -5.20
C LEU A 75 -5.62 7.25 -5.75
N VAL A 76 -4.52 6.85 -6.39
CA VAL A 76 -3.53 7.74 -7.00
C VAL A 76 -3.60 7.58 -8.51
N SER A 77 -4.14 8.60 -9.20
CA SER A 77 -4.16 8.65 -10.67
C SER A 77 -2.78 9.10 -11.16
N ASP A 78 -1.88 8.14 -11.39
CA ASP A 78 -0.51 8.40 -11.84
C ASP A 78 0.08 7.11 -12.43
N THR A 79 1.21 7.24 -13.12
CA THR A 79 1.95 6.11 -13.68
C THR A 79 3.12 5.77 -12.76
N VAL A 80 3.22 4.50 -12.32
CA VAL A 80 4.41 4.01 -11.62
C VAL A 80 5.57 3.89 -12.60
N THR A 81 6.69 4.51 -12.26
CA THR A 81 7.92 4.47 -13.07
C THR A 81 8.95 3.48 -12.53
N GLU A 82 8.94 3.25 -11.21
CA GLU A 82 9.92 2.40 -10.54
C GLU A 82 9.34 1.83 -9.25
N ALA A 83 9.65 0.55 -8.97
CA ALA A 83 9.48 -0.06 -7.67
C ALA A 83 10.81 -0.69 -7.24
N GLY A 84 11.20 -0.49 -5.97
CA GLY A 84 12.46 -0.99 -5.42
C GLY A 84 12.37 -1.19 -3.91
N GLY A 85 13.48 -1.61 -3.29
CA GLY A 85 13.54 -1.86 -1.84
C GLY A 85 13.41 -3.34 -1.50
N GLU A 86 13.12 -3.61 -0.24
CA GLU A 86 13.01 -4.96 0.32
C GLU A 86 11.75 -5.12 1.16
N VAL A 87 11.47 -6.33 1.59
CA VAL A 87 10.30 -6.65 2.42
C VAL A 87 10.26 -5.76 3.67
N GLY A 88 9.13 -5.10 3.87
CA GLY A 88 8.94 -4.13 4.96
C GLY A 88 9.29 -2.69 4.61
N ALA A 89 10.07 -2.45 3.54
CA ALA A 89 10.59 -1.13 3.17
C ALA A 89 10.63 -0.90 1.64
N PHE A 90 9.57 -1.27 0.94
CA PHE A 90 9.45 -1.00 -0.49
C PHE A 90 9.19 0.47 -0.78
N THR A 91 9.73 0.94 -1.90
CA THR A 91 9.51 2.29 -2.41
C THR A 91 8.91 2.22 -3.82
N VAL A 92 7.82 2.95 -4.05
CA VAL A 92 7.16 3.08 -5.35
C VAL A 92 7.22 4.54 -5.78
N ARG A 93 7.81 4.81 -6.95
CA ARG A 93 7.92 6.15 -7.54
C ARG A 93 6.95 6.32 -8.68
N THR A 94 6.37 7.50 -8.81
CA THR A 94 5.43 7.83 -9.87
C THR A 94 5.98 8.91 -10.81
N ALA A 95 5.45 8.97 -12.02
CA ALA A 95 5.81 9.98 -13.01
C ALA A 95 5.52 11.41 -12.53
N GLY A 96 4.48 11.60 -11.71
CA GLY A 96 4.15 12.88 -11.07
C GLY A 96 5.08 13.26 -9.91
N GLY A 97 6.14 12.46 -9.62
CA GLY A 97 7.15 12.75 -8.61
C GLY A 97 6.74 12.35 -7.18
N ARG A 98 5.66 11.60 -6.99
CA ARG A 98 5.30 11.04 -5.69
C ARG A 98 6.20 9.85 -5.36
N THR A 99 6.48 9.68 -4.07
CA THR A 99 7.16 8.51 -3.51
C THR A 99 6.27 7.91 -2.42
N LEU A 100 5.88 6.65 -2.59
CA LEU A 100 5.10 5.89 -1.64
C LEU A 100 5.98 4.81 -1.02
N GLN A 101 5.89 4.66 0.30
CA GLN A 101 6.54 3.58 1.04
C GLN A 101 5.53 2.49 1.35
N ALA A 102 5.94 1.22 1.26
CA ALA A 102 5.04 0.09 1.50
C ALA A 102 5.75 -1.07 2.22
N ARG A 103 5.02 -1.75 3.09
CA ARG A 103 5.50 -3.01 3.68
C ARG A 103 5.43 -4.16 2.68
N ARG A 104 4.41 -4.14 1.78
CA ARG A 104 4.18 -5.16 0.75
C ARG A 104 3.72 -4.52 -0.54
N LEU A 105 3.93 -5.23 -1.65
CA LEU A 105 3.47 -4.83 -2.98
C LEU A 105 2.52 -5.86 -3.58
N LEU A 106 1.45 -5.36 -4.22
CA LEU A 106 0.58 -6.14 -5.09
C LEU A 106 0.66 -5.58 -6.51
N VAL A 107 1.23 -6.35 -7.43
CA VAL A 107 1.45 -5.96 -8.82
C VAL A 107 0.32 -6.47 -9.70
N THR A 108 -0.41 -5.56 -10.32
CA THR A 108 -1.58 -5.85 -11.16
C THR A 108 -1.56 -5.00 -12.44
N THR A 109 -0.36 -4.75 -12.96
CA THR A 109 -0.09 -3.89 -14.11
C THR A 109 -0.66 -4.41 -15.43
N GLY A 110 -1.06 -5.69 -15.47
CA GLY A 110 -1.65 -6.30 -16.64
C GLY A 110 -0.63 -6.59 -17.75
N LEU A 111 -1.11 -6.66 -18.98
CA LEU A 111 -0.31 -6.92 -20.17
C LEU A 111 -0.67 -5.96 -21.32
N THR A 112 0.16 -5.96 -22.35
CA THR A 112 -0.08 -5.28 -23.62
C THR A 112 -0.32 -6.33 -24.71
N ASP A 113 -1.35 -6.13 -25.52
CA ASP A 113 -1.61 -6.90 -26.74
C ASP A 113 -0.75 -6.31 -27.88
N GLU A 114 0.32 -7.02 -28.27
CA GLU A 114 1.12 -6.66 -29.44
C GLU A 114 0.41 -7.21 -30.69
N LEU A 115 -0.27 -6.32 -31.38
CA LEU A 115 -1.05 -6.65 -32.57
C LEU A 115 -0.14 -6.93 -33.77
N PRO A 116 -0.54 -7.83 -34.71
CA PRO A 116 0.17 -8.01 -35.95
C PRO A 116 0.15 -6.69 -36.76
N ASP A 117 1.25 -6.42 -37.45
CA ASP A 117 1.42 -5.21 -38.27
C ASP A 117 0.69 -5.38 -39.63
N ILE A 118 -0.63 -5.36 -39.56
CA ILE A 118 -1.55 -5.42 -40.71
C ILE A 118 -2.38 -4.15 -40.71
N PRO A 119 -2.36 -3.33 -41.79
CA PRO A 119 -3.16 -2.10 -41.88
C PRO A 119 -4.65 -2.37 -41.60
N GLY A 120 -5.24 -1.52 -40.73
CA GLY A 120 -6.63 -1.62 -40.30
C GLY A 120 -6.86 -2.46 -39.03
N VAL A 121 -5.89 -3.27 -38.58
CA VAL A 121 -6.05 -4.10 -37.37
C VAL A 121 -6.13 -3.24 -36.12
N ARG A 122 -5.27 -2.25 -35.97
CA ARG A 122 -5.22 -1.39 -34.78
C ARG A 122 -6.45 -0.50 -34.67
N GLU A 123 -6.91 0.02 -35.77
CA GLU A 123 -8.06 0.93 -35.85
C GLU A 123 -9.38 0.26 -35.48
N LEU A 124 -9.49 -1.06 -35.79
CA LEU A 124 -10.70 -1.86 -35.56
C LEU A 124 -10.58 -2.79 -34.32
N TRP A 125 -9.45 -2.69 -33.58
CA TRP A 125 -9.21 -3.54 -32.40
C TRP A 125 -10.25 -3.31 -31.28
N GLY A 126 -10.83 -4.40 -30.80
CA GLY A 126 -11.86 -4.39 -29.75
C GLY A 126 -13.28 -4.10 -30.26
N THR A 127 -13.45 -3.83 -31.57
CA THR A 127 -14.75 -3.66 -32.23
C THR A 127 -15.02 -4.78 -33.23
N ASP A 128 -14.44 -4.70 -34.43
CA ASP A 128 -14.60 -5.72 -35.49
C ASP A 128 -13.33 -6.58 -35.62
N VAL A 129 -12.20 -6.21 -35.02
CA VAL A 129 -11.01 -7.03 -34.85
C VAL A 129 -10.95 -7.57 -33.44
N LEU A 130 -11.00 -8.87 -33.29
CA LEU A 130 -11.24 -9.60 -32.06
C LEU A 130 -10.13 -10.62 -31.80
N HIS A 131 -10.04 -11.10 -30.56
CA HIS A 131 -9.17 -12.21 -30.18
C HIS A 131 -9.93 -13.35 -29.49
N CYS A 132 -10.63 -13.02 -28.40
CA CYS A 132 -11.25 -13.99 -27.51
C CYS A 132 -12.71 -14.26 -27.89
N PRO A 133 -13.07 -15.49 -28.32
CA PRO A 133 -14.45 -15.78 -28.67
C PRO A 133 -15.39 -15.79 -27.46
N TYR A 134 -14.90 -16.13 -26.28
CA TYR A 134 -15.69 -16.04 -25.04
C TYR A 134 -16.01 -14.62 -24.64
N CYS A 135 -15.20 -13.65 -25.07
CA CYS A 135 -15.41 -12.24 -24.74
C CYS A 135 -16.35 -11.53 -25.73
N HIS A 136 -16.29 -11.92 -27.03
CA HIS A 136 -16.97 -11.18 -28.13
C HIS A 136 -17.69 -12.08 -29.15
N GLY A 137 -17.62 -13.39 -29.00
CA GLY A 137 -18.17 -14.31 -30.02
C GLY A 137 -19.69 -14.22 -30.13
N TRP A 138 -20.39 -13.93 -29.03
CA TRP A 138 -21.85 -13.79 -29.05
C TRP A 138 -22.33 -12.58 -29.84
N GLU A 139 -21.59 -11.47 -29.80
CA GLU A 139 -21.92 -10.21 -30.49
C GLU A 139 -21.77 -10.34 -31.99
N VAL A 140 -20.86 -11.22 -32.48
CA VAL A 140 -20.61 -11.49 -33.91
C VAL A 140 -21.09 -12.86 -34.33
N ARG A 141 -21.95 -13.53 -33.54
CA ARG A 141 -22.51 -14.82 -33.88
C ARG A 141 -23.27 -14.78 -35.21
N ASP A 142 -23.22 -15.87 -35.94
CA ASP A 142 -23.87 -16.07 -37.25
C ASP A 142 -23.41 -15.12 -38.37
N GLN A 143 -22.36 -14.31 -38.09
CA GLN A 143 -21.77 -13.41 -39.09
C GLN A 143 -20.59 -14.06 -39.81
N ALA A 144 -20.13 -13.42 -40.89
CA ALA A 144 -18.96 -13.83 -41.64
C ALA A 144 -17.68 -13.48 -40.87
N ILE A 145 -17.01 -14.47 -40.33
CA ILE A 145 -15.79 -14.31 -39.50
C ILE A 145 -14.55 -14.72 -40.28
N GLY A 146 -13.50 -13.90 -40.26
CA GLY A 146 -12.19 -14.23 -40.80
C GLY A 146 -11.16 -14.43 -39.69
N VAL A 147 -10.41 -15.54 -39.72
CA VAL A 147 -9.26 -15.75 -38.81
C VAL A 147 -7.99 -15.53 -39.62
N VAL A 148 -7.14 -14.61 -39.21
CA VAL A 148 -5.84 -14.37 -39.87
C VAL A 148 -4.78 -15.22 -39.18
N ALA A 149 -4.17 -16.12 -39.95
CA ALA A 149 -3.17 -17.05 -39.42
C ALA A 149 -1.79 -16.39 -39.31
N THR A 150 -1.39 -16.07 -38.09
CA THR A 150 -0.06 -15.53 -37.78
C THR A 150 0.84 -16.54 -37.06
N GLY A 151 0.31 -17.74 -36.77
CA GLY A 151 1.05 -18.84 -36.12
C GLY A 151 0.22 -20.12 -35.98
N PRO A 152 0.81 -21.18 -35.43
CA PRO A 152 0.18 -22.52 -35.36
C PRO A 152 -1.15 -22.53 -34.59
N LEU A 153 -1.32 -21.66 -33.59
CA LEU A 153 -2.55 -21.58 -32.80
C LEU A 153 -3.74 -20.99 -33.57
N SER A 154 -3.52 -20.39 -34.74
CA SER A 154 -4.59 -19.84 -35.56
C SER A 154 -5.52 -20.95 -36.10
N LEU A 155 -5.01 -22.18 -36.27
CA LEU A 155 -5.82 -23.34 -36.62
C LEU A 155 -6.84 -23.68 -35.53
N HIS A 156 -6.38 -23.73 -34.29
CA HIS A 156 -7.25 -23.91 -33.13
C HIS A 156 -8.28 -22.78 -33.01
N GLN A 157 -7.88 -21.55 -33.23
CA GLN A 157 -8.81 -20.40 -33.21
C GLN A 157 -9.90 -20.57 -34.29
N ALA A 158 -9.55 -20.92 -35.53
CA ALA A 158 -10.54 -21.11 -36.59
C ALA A 158 -11.56 -22.21 -36.23
N GLN A 159 -11.10 -23.31 -35.64
CA GLN A 159 -11.98 -24.39 -35.18
C GLN A 159 -12.85 -23.95 -33.99
N LEU A 160 -12.32 -23.14 -33.07
CA LEU A 160 -13.03 -22.65 -31.91
C LEU A 160 -14.12 -21.64 -32.30
N TRP A 161 -13.78 -20.64 -33.15
CA TRP A 161 -14.73 -19.63 -33.63
C TRP A 161 -15.89 -20.25 -34.45
N ARG A 162 -15.69 -21.45 -35.03
CA ARG A 162 -16.74 -22.20 -35.69
C ARG A 162 -17.93 -22.55 -34.78
N GLN A 163 -17.77 -22.43 -33.47
CA GLN A 163 -18.86 -22.60 -32.49
C GLN A 163 -19.86 -21.42 -32.55
N TRP A 164 -19.42 -20.24 -32.92
CA TRP A 164 -20.26 -19.02 -32.95
C TRP A 164 -20.79 -18.69 -34.35
N SER A 165 -20.13 -19.16 -35.42
CA SER A 165 -20.60 -18.91 -36.78
C SER A 165 -20.37 -20.10 -37.70
N ALA A 166 -21.31 -20.30 -38.65
CA ALA A 166 -21.17 -21.26 -39.73
C ALA A 166 -20.26 -20.75 -40.83
N ASP A 167 -20.09 -19.44 -40.99
CA ASP A 167 -19.24 -18.80 -42.01
C ASP A 167 -17.90 -18.34 -41.38
N VAL A 168 -16.98 -19.29 -41.23
CA VAL A 168 -15.61 -19.04 -40.78
C VAL A 168 -14.64 -19.31 -41.91
N VAL A 169 -13.74 -18.35 -42.14
CA VAL A 169 -12.65 -18.45 -43.12
C VAL A 169 -11.31 -18.31 -42.41
N LEU A 170 -10.36 -19.19 -42.70
CA LEU A 170 -8.96 -19.05 -42.30
C LEU A 170 -8.17 -18.39 -43.44
N PHE A 171 -7.70 -17.18 -43.26
CA PHE A 171 -6.71 -16.57 -44.14
C PHE A 171 -5.33 -17.11 -43.78
N GLN A 172 -4.68 -17.79 -44.73
CA GLN A 172 -3.41 -18.49 -44.49
C GLN A 172 -2.25 -17.52 -44.13
N HIS A 173 -2.30 -16.32 -44.71
CA HIS A 173 -1.40 -15.22 -44.45
C HIS A 173 0.09 -15.63 -44.43
N THR A 174 0.77 -15.56 -43.27
CA THR A 174 2.21 -15.89 -43.11
C THR A 174 2.47 -17.33 -42.68
N VAL A 175 1.44 -18.10 -42.37
CA VAL A 175 1.59 -19.53 -42.06
C VAL A 175 1.78 -20.30 -43.37
N GLY A 176 2.84 -21.07 -43.45
CA GLY A 176 3.14 -21.87 -44.64
C GLY A 176 2.07 -22.94 -44.96
N GLU A 177 2.42 -23.94 -45.75
CA GLU A 177 1.50 -25.02 -46.08
C GLU A 177 0.97 -25.70 -44.81
N LEU A 178 -0.35 -25.86 -44.76
CA LEU A 178 -1.00 -26.50 -43.61
C LEU A 178 -0.70 -28.00 -43.61
N PRO A 179 -0.42 -28.60 -42.43
CA PRO A 179 -0.37 -30.06 -42.32
C PRO A 179 -1.67 -30.70 -42.85
N ALA A 180 -1.56 -31.80 -43.56
CA ALA A 180 -2.72 -32.47 -44.21
C ALA A 180 -3.85 -32.76 -43.20
N GLU A 181 -3.50 -33.25 -42.01
CA GLU A 181 -4.46 -33.51 -40.93
C GLU A 181 -5.18 -32.24 -40.46
N ALA A 182 -4.47 -31.11 -40.35
CA ALA A 182 -5.07 -29.83 -39.98
C ALA A 182 -6.01 -29.31 -41.08
N ALA A 183 -5.61 -29.42 -42.35
CA ALA A 183 -6.44 -29.03 -43.49
C ALA A 183 -7.72 -29.89 -43.56
N GLU A 184 -7.62 -31.20 -43.33
CA GLU A 184 -8.76 -32.11 -43.24
C GLU A 184 -9.71 -31.76 -42.11
N ALA A 185 -9.18 -31.47 -40.91
CA ALA A 185 -9.97 -31.07 -39.76
C ALA A 185 -10.74 -29.75 -39.98
N LEU A 186 -10.11 -28.75 -40.61
CA LEU A 186 -10.77 -27.50 -40.99
C LEU A 186 -11.89 -27.76 -42.02
N ALA A 187 -11.61 -28.53 -43.05
CA ALA A 187 -12.59 -28.90 -44.10
C ALA A 187 -13.78 -29.65 -43.50
N ALA A 188 -13.54 -30.64 -42.62
CA ALA A 188 -14.58 -31.40 -41.93
C ALA A 188 -15.51 -30.52 -41.08
N ARG A 189 -15.00 -29.38 -40.60
CA ARG A 189 -15.75 -28.36 -39.83
C ARG A 189 -16.35 -27.28 -40.73
N GLY A 190 -16.17 -27.37 -42.06
CA GLY A 190 -16.66 -26.38 -43.01
C GLY A 190 -15.91 -25.04 -42.96
N VAL A 191 -14.70 -25.00 -42.40
CA VAL A 191 -13.83 -23.81 -42.40
C VAL A 191 -13.07 -23.74 -43.71
N ARG A 192 -13.35 -22.73 -44.52
CA ARG A 192 -12.66 -22.51 -45.79
C ARG A 192 -11.30 -21.87 -45.54
N VAL A 193 -10.26 -22.38 -46.20
CA VAL A 193 -8.92 -21.79 -46.19
C VAL A 193 -8.77 -20.91 -47.43
N VAL A 194 -8.34 -19.66 -47.21
CA VAL A 194 -8.03 -18.68 -48.26
C VAL A 194 -6.51 -18.52 -48.31
N PRO A 195 -5.87 -18.97 -49.40
CA PRO A 195 -4.43 -18.84 -49.57
C PRO A 195 -4.03 -17.39 -49.84
N GLY A 196 -2.77 -17.06 -49.56
CA GLY A 196 -2.19 -15.76 -49.82
C GLY A 196 -2.07 -14.89 -48.60
N GLU A 197 -1.22 -13.85 -48.72
CA GLU A 197 -0.92 -12.92 -47.65
C GLU A 197 -2.02 -11.87 -47.53
N VAL A 198 -2.39 -11.50 -46.30
CA VAL A 198 -3.31 -10.41 -45.99
C VAL A 198 -2.54 -9.12 -46.07
N ALA A 199 -2.94 -8.20 -46.95
CA ALA A 199 -2.34 -6.89 -47.16
C ALA A 199 -2.99 -5.81 -46.30
N GLY A 200 -4.18 -6.01 -45.75
CA GLY A 200 -4.89 -5.06 -44.91
C GLY A 200 -6.36 -5.42 -44.72
N LEU A 201 -7.02 -4.64 -43.88
CA LEU A 201 -8.45 -4.70 -43.62
C LEU A 201 -9.13 -3.51 -44.31
N GLU A 202 -10.25 -3.77 -44.97
CA GLU A 202 -11.10 -2.73 -45.56
C GLU A 202 -12.19 -2.34 -44.57
N SER A 203 -12.44 -1.04 -44.47
CA SER A 203 -13.48 -0.50 -43.59
C SER A 203 -14.24 0.63 -44.25
N ASP A 204 -15.52 0.77 -43.91
CA ASP A 204 -16.38 1.87 -44.29
C ASP A 204 -17.10 2.40 -43.05
N GLY A 205 -17.09 3.71 -42.86
CA GLY A 205 -17.70 4.34 -41.66
C GLY A 205 -17.17 3.80 -40.31
N GLY A 206 -15.91 3.31 -40.26
CA GLY A 206 -15.31 2.72 -39.05
C GLY A 206 -15.75 1.28 -38.78
N ARG A 207 -16.42 0.63 -39.71
CA ARG A 207 -16.83 -0.78 -39.62
C ARG A 207 -16.08 -1.62 -40.66
N LEU A 208 -15.70 -2.84 -40.29
CA LEU A 208 -15.04 -3.78 -41.17
C LEU A 208 -15.97 -4.18 -42.34
N THR A 209 -15.45 -4.16 -43.55
CA THR A 209 -16.16 -4.63 -44.75
C THR A 209 -15.51 -5.84 -45.41
N GLY A 210 -14.20 -6.04 -45.20
CA GLY A 210 -13.51 -7.19 -45.76
C GLY A 210 -12.03 -7.26 -45.45
N VAL A 211 -11.41 -8.34 -45.90
CA VAL A 211 -9.98 -8.62 -45.82
C VAL A 211 -9.38 -8.55 -47.19
N ARG A 212 -8.44 -7.65 -47.44
CA ARG A 212 -7.73 -7.47 -48.71
C ARG A 212 -6.47 -8.32 -48.73
N LEU A 213 -6.35 -9.16 -49.72
CA LEU A 213 -5.17 -9.98 -49.98
C LEU A 213 -4.12 -9.21 -50.79
N ALA A 214 -2.88 -9.69 -50.77
CA ALA A 214 -1.78 -9.12 -51.56
C ALA A 214 -2.06 -9.23 -53.09
N SER A 215 -2.93 -10.16 -53.51
CA SER A 215 -3.43 -10.25 -54.89
C SER A 215 -4.32 -9.08 -55.31
N GLY A 216 -4.81 -8.29 -54.38
CA GLY A 216 -5.83 -7.25 -54.58
C GLY A 216 -7.27 -7.74 -54.38
N GLU A 217 -7.50 -9.04 -54.24
CA GLU A 217 -8.82 -9.59 -53.91
C GLU A 217 -9.26 -9.13 -52.52
N VAL A 218 -10.54 -8.75 -52.41
CA VAL A 218 -11.18 -8.42 -51.12
C VAL A 218 -12.21 -9.48 -50.80
N VAL A 219 -12.00 -10.16 -49.66
CA VAL A 219 -12.93 -11.17 -49.15
C VAL A 219 -13.82 -10.53 -48.11
N PRO A 220 -15.13 -10.37 -48.35
CA PRO A 220 -16.04 -9.72 -47.39
C PRO A 220 -16.08 -10.48 -46.06
N ARG A 221 -15.92 -9.75 -44.95
CA ARG A 221 -16.02 -10.24 -43.55
C ARG A 221 -16.63 -9.16 -42.66
N ALA A 222 -17.41 -9.60 -41.67
CA ALA A 222 -18.01 -8.71 -40.69
C ALA A 222 -17.16 -8.63 -39.41
N ALA A 223 -16.35 -9.64 -39.13
CA ALA A 223 -15.38 -9.63 -38.03
C ALA A 223 -14.09 -10.36 -38.45
N VAL A 224 -12.98 -9.92 -37.89
CA VAL A 224 -11.66 -10.54 -38.07
C VAL A 224 -11.07 -10.92 -36.72
N VAL A 225 -10.49 -12.11 -36.66
CA VAL A 225 -9.80 -12.64 -35.49
C VAL A 225 -8.31 -12.64 -35.73
N VAL A 226 -7.55 -12.09 -34.79
CA VAL A 226 -6.09 -12.13 -34.79
C VAL A 226 -5.58 -12.69 -33.48
N ALA A 227 -4.36 -13.22 -33.49
CA ALA A 227 -3.65 -13.65 -32.28
C ALA A 227 -2.57 -12.62 -31.94
N PRO A 228 -2.79 -11.71 -30.97
CA PRO A 228 -1.74 -10.82 -30.50
C PRO A 228 -0.70 -11.60 -29.69
N ARG A 229 0.50 -11.06 -29.60
CA ARG A 229 1.48 -11.51 -28.61
C ARG A 229 1.19 -10.78 -27.30
N PHE A 230 1.16 -11.52 -26.19
CA PHE A 230 0.86 -10.96 -24.86
C PHE A 230 2.14 -10.59 -24.13
N THR A 231 2.37 -9.31 -23.87
CA THR A 231 3.57 -8.84 -23.19
C THR A 231 3.23 -8.28 -21.82
N ALA A 232 3.72 -8.93 -20.75
CA ALA A 232 3.50 -8.48 -19.38
C ALA A 232 4.08 -7.08 -19.17
N ARG A 233 3.33 -6.19 -18.51
CA ARG A 233 3.80 -4.86 -18.11
C ARG A 233 4.64 -4.95 -16.83
N SER A 234 5.86 -5.45 -16.94
CA SER A 234 6.75 -5.75 -15.81
C SER A 234 7.93 -4.78 -15.67
N ALA A 235 8.08 -3.80 -16.56
CA ALA A 235 9.24 -2.89 -16.57
C ALA A 235 9.47 -2.18 -15.23
N VAL A 236 8.40 -1.82 -14.51
CA VAL A 236 8.45 -1.16 -13.19
C VAL A 236 9.05 -2.05 -12.09
N LEU A 237 9.19 -3.35 -12.33
CA LEU A 237 9.69 -4.35 -11.38
C LEU A 237 11.19 -4.62 -11.52
N ALA A 238 11.86 -4.00 -12.49
CA ALA A 238 13.30 -4.19 -12.73
C ALA A 238 14.14 -3.82 -11.51
N GLY A 239 13.76 -2.76 -10.78
CA GLY A 239 14.41 -2.34 -9.53
C GLY A 239 14.27 -3.34 -8.37
N LEU A 240 13.34 -4.30 -8.49
CA LEU A 240 13.15 -5.42 -7.55
C LEU A 240 13.86 -6.71 -8.02
N GLY A 241 14.50 -6.71 -9.20
CA GLY A 241 15.10 -7.90 -9.79
C GLY A 241 14.06 -8.93 -10.28
N ILE A 242 12.82 -8.52 -10.54
CA ILE A 242 11.78 -9.37 -11.10
C ILE A 242 11.73 -9.19 -12.62
N GLU A 243 11.99 -10.28 -13.33
CA GLU A 243 11.94 -10.32 -14.80
C GLU A 243 10.74 -11.14 -15.27
N ALA A 244 10.12 -10.70 -16.37
CA ALA A 244 9.10 -11.48 -17.03
C ALA A 244 9.73 -12.68 -17.73
N ALA A 245 9.11 -13.86 -17.57
CA ALA A 245 9.51 -15.09 -18.23
C ALA A 245 8.66 -15.33 -19.50
N PRO A 246 9.17 -16.04 -20.50
CA PRO A 246 8.37 -16.50 -21.62
C PRO A 246 7.23 -17.41 -21.16
N PHE A 247 6.03 -17.16 -21.67
CA PHE A 247 4.88 -18.05 -21.50
C PHE A 247 4.66 -18.84 -22.79
N ALA A 248 4.80 -20.16 -22.71
CA ALA A 248 4.68 -21.04 -23.87
C ALA A 248 3.56 -22.06 -23.72
N MET A 249 2.88 -22.38 -24.81
CA MET A 249 1.97 -23.53 -24.97
C MET A 249 2.64 -24.55 -25.91
N GLY A 250 3.17 -25.61 -25.33
CA GLY A 250 4.08 -26.51 -26.06
C GLY A 250 5.33 -25.77 -26.52
N GLU A 251 5.64 -25.81 -27.81
CA GLU A 251 6.80 -25.11 -28.41
C GLU A 251 6.52 -23.64 -28.78
N VAL A 252 5.26 -23.19 -28.65
CA VAL A 252 4.85 -21.86 -29.11
C VAL A 252 4.88 -20.87 -27.97
N VAL A 253 5.73 -19.84 -28.08
CA VAL A 253 5.77 -18.72 -27.13
C VAL A 253 4.61 -17.76 -27.42
N MET A 254 3.67 -17.70 -26.49
CA MET A 254 2.48 -16.84 -26.56
C MET A 254 2.73 -15.41 -26.12
N GLY A 255 3.78 -15.20 -25.32
CA GLY A 255 4.09 -13.92 -24.73
C GLY A 255 5.00 -14.03 -23.54
N SER A 256 4.85 -13.10 -22.59
CA SER A 256 5.60 -13.09 -21.35
C SER A 256 4.70 -12.84 -20.16
N HIS A 257 5.08 -13.36 -19.00
CA HIS A 257 4.37 -13.19 -17.74
C HIS A 257 5.35 -13.02 -16.57
N VAL A 258 4.90 -12.44 -15.46
CA VAL A 258 5.62 -12.47 -14.20
C VAL A 258 5.32 -13.81 -13.51
N PRO A 259 6.33 -14.67 -13.31
CA PRO A 259 6.14 -15.96 -12.64
C PRO A 259 5.69 -15.76 -11.19
N VAL A 260 4.68 -16.52 -10.77
CA VAL A 260 4.17 -16.56 -9.40
C VAL A 260 3.90 -17.99 -8.97
N ASP A 261 3.92 -18.22 -7.67
CA ASP A 261 3.47 -19.48 -7.09
C ASP A 261 1.93 -19.58 -7.01
N ALA A 262 1.42 -20.68 -6.46
CA ALA A 262 -0.02 -20.89 -6.30
C ALA A 262 -0.71 -19.88 -5.35
N ARG A 263 0.08 -19.10 -4.59
CA ARG A 263 -0.40 -18.04 -3.70
C ARG A 263 -0.32 -16.65 -4.34
N GLY A 264 0.18 -16.57 -5.58
CA GLY A 264 0.43 -15.31 -6.27
C GLY A 264 1.73 -14.62 -5.84
N ALA A 265 2.59 -15.26 -5.04
CA ALA A 265 3.86 -14.70 -4.62
C ALA A 265 4.89 -14.79 -5.75
N THR A 266 5.67 -13.72 -5.95
CA THR A 266 6.79 -13.67 -6.88
C THR A 266 8.05 -14.28 -6.26
N SER A 267 9.16 -14.26 -6.99
CA SER A 267 10.48 -14.66 -6.45
C SER A 267 11.01 -13.72 -5.35
N VAL A 268 10.44 -12.51 -5.23
CA VAL A 268 10.86 -11.51 -4.24
C VAL A 268 9.91 -11.53 -3.04
N PRO A 269 10.42 -11.83 -1.83
CA PRO A 269 9.60 -11.80 -0.62
C PRO A 269 8.88 -10.46 -0.47
N GLY A 270 7.61 -10.50 -0.09
CA GLY A 270 6.80 -9.30 0.11
C GLY A 270 6.19 -8.72 -1.17
N VAL A 271 6.38 -9.35 -2.33
CA VAL A 271 5.81 -8.93 -3.62
C VAL A 271 4.93 -10.02 -4.21
N TRP A 272 3.68 -9.70 -4.48
CA TRP A 272 2.69 -10.57 -5.14
C TRP A 272 2.30 -9.98 -6.50
N ALA A 273 1.91 -10.85 -7.43
CA ALA A 273 1.35 -10.42 -8.71
C ALA A 273 0.05 -11.17 -9.03
N ALA A 274 -0.90 -10.48 -9.67
CA ALA A 274 -2.21 -11.03 -10.00
C ALA A 274 -2.80 -10.42 -11.27
N GLY A 275 -3.72 -11.14 -11.92
CA GLY A 275 -4.32 -10.74 -13.18
C GLY A 275 -3.38 -10.96 -14.37
N ASN A 276 -3.61 -10.23 -15.46
CA ASN A 276 -2.94 -10.52 -16.72
C ASN A 276 -1.41 -10.34 -16.71
N VAL A 277 -0.83 -9.67 -15.73
CA VAL A 277 0.64 -9.61 -15.59
C VAL A 277 1.23 -10.98 -15.25
N ALA A 278 0.48 -11.82 -14.54
CA ALA A 278 0.89 -13.16 -14.10
C ALA A 278 0.20 -14.28 -14.90
N ASP A 279 -1.04 -14.06 -15.37
CA ASP A 279 -1.85 -15.03 -16.10
C ASP A 279 -2.41 -14.39 -17.38
N LEU A 280 -1.84 -14.76 -18.53
CA LEU A 280 -2.21 -14.19 -19.83
C LEU A 280 -3.67 -14.48 -20.21
N GLY A 281 -4.21 -15.61 -19.76
CA GLY A 281 -5.57 -16.07 -20.03
C GLY A 281 -6.65 -15.51 -19.09
N ALA A 282 -6.27 -14.78 -18.06
CA ALA A 282 -7.22 -14.31 -17.05
C ALA A 282 -8.24 -13.34 -17.65
N GLN A 283 -9.52 -13.72 -17.55
CA GLN A 283 -10.65 -12.84 -17.82
C GLN A 283 -10.89 -11.88 -16.63
N VAL A 284 -11.84 -10.94 -16.77
CA VAL A 284 -12.12 -9.94 -15.73
C VAL A 284 -12.45 -10.59 -14.38
N ILE A 285 -13.32 -11.61 -14.38
CA ILE A 285 -13.71 -12.33 -13.16
C ILE A 285 -12.54 -13.10 -12.53
N SER A 286 -11.73 -13.79 -13.33
CA SER A 286 -10.56 -14.53 -12.84
C SER A 286 -9.47 -13.57 -12.36
N SER A 287 -9.25 -12.45 -13.02
CA SER A 287 -8.35 -11.39 -12.55
C SER A 287 -8.79 -10.83 -11.19
N ALA A 288 -10.08 -10.54 -11.02
CA ALA A 288 -10.63 -10.08 -9.74
C ALA A 288 -10.43 -11.12 -8.62
N ALA A 289 -10.71 -12.40 -8.93
CA ALA A 289 -10.52 -13.50 -7.98
C ALA A 289 -9.05 -13.68 -7.59
N GLN A 290 -8.11 -13.59 -8.54
CA GLN A 290 -6.68 -13.65 -8.28
C GLN A 290 -6.21 -12.49 -7.40
N GLY A 291 -6.71 -11.26 -7.64
CA GLY A 291 -6.43 -10.10 -6.80
C GLY A 291 -6.91 -10.28 -5.37
N LEU A 292 -8.14 -10.76 -5.17
CA LEU A 292 -8.67 -11.11 -3.85
C LEU A 292 -7.82 -12.18 -3.15
N TRP A 293 -7.44 -13.25 -3.89
CA TRP A 293 -6.62 -14.33 -3.36
C TRP A 293 -5.25 -13.84 -2.89
N ALA A 294 -4.55 -13.08 -3.74
CA ALA A 294 -3.25 -12.48 -3.39
C ALA A 294 -3.36 -11.55 -2.17
N ALA A 295 -4.41 -10.74 -2.09
CA ALA A 295 -4.66 -9.87 -0.93
C ALA A 295 -4.82 -10.66 0.37
N GLY A 296 -5.49 -11.81 0.33
CA GLY A 296 -5.59 -12.72 1.48
C GLY A 296 -4.24 -13.24 1.94
N GLN A 297 -3.34 -13.60 0.98
CA GLN A 297 -1.99 -14.06 1.28
C GLN A 297 -1.12 -12.92 1.86
N ILE A 298 -1.21 -11.73 1.27
CA ILE A 298 -0.53 -10.52 1.78
C ILE A 298 -0.95 -10.23 3.21
N ASN A 299 -2.26 -10.25 3.49
CA ASN A 299 -2.74 -9.98 4.85
C ASN A 299 -2.27 -11.05 5.84
N ALA A 300 -2.25 -12.33 5.46
CA ALA A 300 -1.73 -13.40 6.32
C ALA A 300 -0.24 -13.21 6.63
N ASP A 301 0.55 -12.78 5.65
CA ASP A 301 1.98 -12.50 5.83
C ASP A 301 2.21 -11.29 6.75
N LEU A 302 1.44 -10.21 6.58
CA LEU A 302 1.46 -9.04 7.47
C LEU A 302 1.03 -9.40 8.90
N VAL A 303 0.00 -10.24 9.09
CA VAL A 303 -0.42 -10.73 10.42
C VAL A 303 0.70 -11.51 11.08
N ALA A 304 1.41 -12.36 10.33
CA ALA A 304 2.54 -13.11 10.88
C ALA A 304 3.70 -12.18 11.30
N GLU A 305 3.98 -11.14 10.52
CA GLU A 305 4.98 -10.11 10.87
C GLU A 305 4.55 -9.33 12.12
N ASP A 306 3.31 -8.82 12.15
CA ASP A 306 2.77 -8.08 13.29
C ASP A 306 2.79 -8.93 14.57
N THR A 307 2.48 -10.24 14.45
CA THR A 307 2.50 -11.18 15.59
C THR A 307 3.93 -11.39 16.11
N ARG A 308 4.91 -11.61 15.21
CA ARG A 308 6.32 -11.75 15.62
C ARG A 308 6.78 -10.50 16.38
N PHE A 309 6.51 -9.33 15.83
CA PHE A 309 6.87 -8.06 16.47
C PHE A 309 6.20 -7.90 17.84
N ALA A 310 4.90 -8.22 17.96
CA ALA A 310 4.20 -8.14 19.24
C ALA A 310 4.78 -9.09 20.29
N VAL A 311 5.18 -10.31 19.90
CA VAL A 311 5.86 -11.27 20.79
C VAL A 311 7.22 -10.75 21.24
N GLU A 312 7.99 -10.16 20.35
CA GLU A 312 9.30 -9.57 20.68
C GLU A 312 9.15 -8.42 21.67
N VAL A 313 8.18 -7.52 21.42
CA VAL A 313 7.90 -6.39 22.33
C VAL A 313 7.43 -6.90 23.71
N LEU A 314 6.58 -7.92 23.76
CA LEU A 314 6.16 -8.53 25.03
C LEU A 314 7.36 -9.10 25.79
N ARG A 315 8.25 -9.84 25.13
CA ARG A 315 9.46 -10.38 25.74
C ARG A 315 10.39 -9.28 26.23
N ALA A 316 10.56 -8.20 25.45
CA ALA A 316 11.38 -7.05 25.84
C ALA A 316 10.90 -6.36 27.12
N GLN A 317 9.61 -6.48 27.45
CA GLN A 317 9.03 -5.91 28.67
C GLN A 317 9.02 -6.86 29.86
N THR A 318 9.06 -8.16 29.62
CA THR A 318 8.96 -9.19 30.68
C THR A 318 10.30 -9.81 31.04
N ASP A 319 11.31 -9.63 30.19
CA ASP A 319 12.68 -10.11 30.36
C ASP A 319 13.65 -8.92 30.21
N PRO A 320 14.22 -8.39 31.29
CA PRO A 320 15.09 -7.21 31.25
C PRO A 320 16.34 -7.40 30.39
N GLU A 321 16.95 -8.61 30.40
CA GLU A 321 18.14 -8.89 29.60
C GLU A 321 17.81 -8.93 28.11
N PHE A 322 16.70 -9.60 27.76
CA PHE A 322 16.19 -9.60 26.38
C PHE A 322 15.78 -8.19 25.95
N GLY A 323 15.14 -7.41 26.83
CA GLY A 323 14.67 -6.05 26.52
C GLY A 323 15.81 -5.11 26.15
N GLU A 324 16.91 -5.12 26.92
CA GLU A 324 18.09 -4.31 26.62
C GLU A 324 18.69 -4.68 25.26
N GLN A 325 18.91 -5.96 25.02
CA GLN A 325 19.49 -6.47 23.77
C GLN A 325 18.59 -6.15 22.55
N TRP A 326 17.28 -6.31 22.72
CA TRP A 326 16.31 -6.06 21.64
C TRP A 326 16.30 -4.58 21.21
N TRP A 327 16.33 -3.64 22.18
CA TRP A 327 16.39 -2.21 21.86
C TRP A 327 17.73 -1.81 21.23
N GLU A 328 18.84 -2.36 21.74
CA GLU A 328 20.16 -2.11 21.16
C GLU A 328 20.23 -2.57 19.70
N ASP A 329 19.74 -3.77 19.39
CA ASP A 329 19.75 -4.34 18.05
C ASP A 329 18.80 -3.58 17.10
N ARG A 330 17.64 -3.15 17.61
CA ARG A 330 16.70 -2.32 16.86
C ARG A 330 17.34 -0.99 16.43
N TYR A 331 18.02 -0.32 17.34
CA TYR A 331 18.71 0.91 16.97
C TYR A 331 19.91 0.66 16.04
N ARG A 332 20.64 -0.44 16.16
CA ARG A 332 21.74 -0.78 15.26
C ARG A 332 21.28 -1.15 13.84
N SER A 333 20.11 -1.75 13.71
CA SER A 333 19.59 -2.26 12.43
C SER A 333 19.18 -1.17 11.44
N THR A 334 19.08 0.09 11.87
CA THR A 334 18.67 1.22 11.03
C THR A 334 19.56 2.43 11.28
N ASP A 335 19.77 3.26 10.27
CA ASP A 335 20.50 4.53 10.44
C ASP A 335 19.73 5.50 11.34
N ARG A 336 18.40 5.42 11.32
CA ARG A 336 17.48 6.21 12.13
C ARG A 336 16.21 5.42 12.40
N ALA A 337 15.91 5.14 13.67
CA ALA A 337 14.72 4.42 14.08
C ALA A 337 13.47 5.33 14.15
N TRP A 338 13.65 6.62 14.43
CA TRP A 338 12.56 7.59 14.59
C TRP A 338 12.75 8.82 13.71
N SER A 339 11.73 9.67 13.64
CA SER A 339 11.74 10.88 12.79
C SER A 339 12.83 11.90 13.16
N GLY A 340 13.37 11.84 14.36
CA GLY A 340 14.31 12.80 14.93
C GLY A 340 13.70 14.20 15.16
N ARG A 341 12.38 14.34 15.06
CA ARG A 341 11.63 15.55 15.35
C ARG A 341 11.05 15.48 16.77
N VAL A 342 10.81 16.66 17.35
CA VAL A 342 10.10 16.76 18.62
C VAL A 342 8.68 16.19 18.50
N ASN A 343 8.18 15.62 19.59
CA ASN A 343 6.77 15.26 19.74
C ASN A 343 5.90 16.53 19.69
N ASP A 344 4.85 16.53 18.86
CA ASP A 344 3.98 17.70 18.67
C ASP A 344 3.25 18.09 19.98
N VAL A 345 2.91 17.09 20.83
CA VAL A 345 2.32 17.35 22.16
C VAL A 345 3.33 18.05 23.07
N LEU A 346 4.57 17.52 23.16
CA LEU A 346 5.62 18.17 23.95
C LEU A 346 5.87 19.60 23.44
N ALA A 347 5.96 19.79 22.13
CA ALA A 347 6.18 21.09 21.53
C ALA A 347 5.07 22.10 21.90
N THR A 348 3.83 21.63 22.01
CA THR A 348 2.67 22.46 22.38
C THR A 348 2.63 22.73 23.89
N GLU A 349 2.70 21.67 24.68
CA GLU A 349 2.48 21.74 26.13
C GLU A 349 3.65 22.35 26.91
N ALA A 350 4.87 22.27 26.38
CA ALA A 350 6.05 22.87 26.99
C ALA A 350 6.45 24.25 26.39
N ALA A 351 5.65 24.78 25.43
CA ALA A 351 5.98 26.01 24.72
C ALA A 351 6.16 27.21 25.66
N ASP A 352 5.29 27.34 26.64
CA ASP A 352 5.20 28.47 27.58
C ASP A 352 5.86 28.21 28.96
N LEU A 353 6.44 27.01 29.15
CA LEU A 353 7.13 26.69 30.40
C LEU A 353 8.48 27.42 30.47
N PRO A 354 8.81 28.03 31.61
CA PRO A 354 10.12 28.66 31.80
C PRO A 354 11.22 27.60 31.81
N PRO A 355 12.33 27.80 31.06
CA PRO A 355 13.44 26.88 31.08
C PRO A 355 14.03 26.65 32.46
N GLY A 356 14.32 25.40 32.77
CA GLY A 356 14.92 24.93 34.02
C GLY A 356 15.64 23.60 33.75
N ARG A 357 15.58 22.67 34.70
CA ARG A 357 16.07 21.30 34.53
C ARG A 357 14.97 20.44 33.93
N ALA A 358 15.27 19.74 32.87
CA ALA A 358 14.33 18.79 32.24
C ALA A 358 14.88 17.36 32.25
N LEU A 359 14.00 16.41 32.49
CA LEU A 359 14.26 14.98 32.32
C LEU A 359 13.43 14.46 31.13
N ASP A 360 14.10 13.89 30.16
CA ASP A 360 13.47 13.19 29.04
C ASP A 360 13.64 11.67 29.23
N ALA A 361 12.56 11.00 29.60
CA ALA A 361 12.54 9.60 29.95
C ALA A 361 12.15 8.74 28.74
N GLY A 362 13.06 7.82 28.33
CA GLY A 362 12.94 7.09 27.08
C GLY A 362 13.25 7.99 25.87
N ALA A 363 14.35 8.73 25.96
CA ALA A 363 14.70 9.80 25.03
C ALA A 363 14.99 9.30 23.60
N GLY A 364 15.24 8.00 23.41
CA GLY A 364 15.59 7.44 22.12
C GLY A 364 16.76 8.18 21.47
N GLU A 365 16.60 8.57 20.21
CA GLU A 365 17.61 9.32 19.44
C GLU A 365 17.60 10.84 19.72
N GLY A 366 16.90 11.28 20.79
CA GLY A 366 17.00 12.63 21.36
C GLY A 366 16.16 13.71 20.67
N GLY A 367 15.12 13.37 19.93
CA GLY A 367 14.28 14.37 19.25
C GLY A 367 13.69 15.41 20.22
N ASP A 368 13.10 14.96 21.33
CA ASP A 368 12.50 15.76 22.38
C ASP A 368 13.58 16.47 23.21
N ALA A 369 14.62 15.73 23.64
CA ALA A 369 15.72 16.25 24.43
C ALA A 369 16.47 17.42 23.74
N VAL A 370 16.81 17.27 22.47
CA VAL A 370 17.50 18.32 21.68
C VAL A 370 16.60 19.54 21.47
N TRP A 371 15.30 19.34 21.26
CA TRP A 371 14.36 20.46 21.14
C TRP A 371 14.25 21.28 22.45
N LEU A 372 14.18 20.60 23.61
CA LEU A 372 14.18 21.23 24.91
C LEU A 372 15.50 21.99 25.16
N ALA A 373 16.65 21.34 24.87
CA ALA A 373 17.96 21.97 25.06
C ALA A 373 18.13 23.24 24.19
N ARG A 374 17.62 23.25 22.95
CA ARG A 374 17.59 24.46 22.10
C ARG A 374 16.76 25.61 22.68
N ARG A 375 15.81 25.31 23.57
CA ARG A 375 14.98 26.31 24.27
C ARG A 375 15.55 26.72 25.61
N GLY A 376 16.78 26.29 25.93
CA GLY A 376 17.51 26.70 27.12
C GLY A 376 17.32 25.80 28.35
N TRP A 377 16.66 24.65 28.20
CA TRP A 377 16.55 23.65 29.25
C TRP A 377 17.88 22.94 29.48
N ALA A 378 18.21 22.69 30.76
CA ALA A 378 19.30 21.76 31.13
C ALA A 378 18.73 20.33 31.13
N VAL A 379 18.99 19.58 30.04
CA VAL A 379 18.30 18.32 29.78
C VAL A 379 19.16 17.12 30.19
N THR A 380 18.54 16.21 30.97
CA THR A 380 19.03 14.84 31.21
C THR A 380 18.16 13.90 30.38
N ALA A 381 18.78 13.12 29.51
CA ALA A 381 18.12 12.11 28.65
C ALA A 381 18.40 10.72 29.21
N LEU A 382 17.35 9.96 29.51
CA LEU A 382 17.43 8.57 29.94
C LEU A 382 16.96 7.64 28.83
N ASP A 383 17.72 6.60 28.54
CA ASP A 383 17.28 5.51 27.66
C ASP A 383 17.99 4.21 28.04
N LEU A 384 17.37 3.07 27.71
CA LEU A 384 17.93 1.74 27.92
C LEU A 384 19.06 1.44 26.93
N SER A 385 19.01 2.03 25.73
CA SER A 385 19.96 1.78 24.64
C SER A 385 21.12 2.78 24.64
N ARG A 386 22.35 2.27 24.68
CA ARG A 386 23.56 3.08 24.49
C ARG A 386 23.61 3.64 23.06
N VAL A 387 23.22 2.86 22.06
CA VAL A 387 23.21 3.30 20.64
C VAL A 387 22.27 4.50 20.45
N ALA A 388 21.09 4.47 21.06
CA ALA A 388 20.16 5.60 21.02
C ALA A 388 20.76 6.86 21.66
N LEU A 389 21.32 6.71 22.85
CA LEU A 389 21.94 7.84 23.57
C LEU A 389 23.16 8.43 22.85
N ASP A 390 23.97 7.60 22.21
CA ASP A 390 25.12 8.09 21.42
C ASP A 390 24.64 8.92 20.21
N ARG A 391 23.53 8.51 19.58
CA ARG A 391 22.87 9.28 18.52
C ARG A 391 22.25 10.57 19.03
N ALA A 392 21.60 10.53 20.20
CA ALA A 392 21.07 11.72 20.86
C ALA A 392 22.18 12.73 21.18
N ALA A 393 23.31 12.26 21.72
CA ALA A 393 24.49 13.11 22.01
C ALA A 393 25.07 13.72 20.71
N ALA A 394 25.17 12.92 19.64
CA ALA A 394 25.62 13.40 18.33
C ALA A 394 24.67 14.46 17.75
N ALA A 395 23.35 14.26 17.87
CA ALA A 395 22.34 15.22 17.43
C ALA A 395 22.40 16.52 18.24
N ALA A 396 22.61 16.45 19.56
CA ALA A 396 22.79 17.61 20.43
C ALA A 396 24.07 18.40 20.09
N ALA A 397 25.18 17.69 19.85
CA ALA A 397 26.44 18.31 19.41
C ALA A 397 26.29 19.01 18.05
N ALA A 398 25.63 18.37 17.09
CA ALA A 398 25.32 18.97 15.78
C ALA A 398 24.40 20.21 15.91
N ALA A 399 23.54 20.23 16.92
CA ALA A 399 22.69 21.36 17.26
C ALA A 399 23.38 22.47 18.07
N GLY A 400 24.60 22.22 18.54
CA GLY A 400 25.35 23.16 19.39
C GLY A 400 24.78 23.33 20.81
N VAL A 401 24.10 22.32 21.35
CA VAL A 401 23.47 22.35 22.67
C VAL A 401 24.03 21.25 23.58
N PRO A 402 24.11 21.50 24.91
CA PRO A 402 24.51 20.48 25.88
C PRO A 402 23.38 19.46 26.09
N LEU A 403 23.77 18.20 26.33
CA LEU A 403 22.85 17.12 26.67
C LEU A 403 23.56 16.16 27.64
N ASP A 404 22.97 15.91 28.82
CA ASP A 404 23.41 14.85 29.71
C ASP A 404 22.68 13.55 29.37
N THR A 405 23.43 12.50 29.01
CA THR A 405 22.86 11.20 28.60
C THR A 405 23.20 10.13 29.62
N ARG A 406 22.19 9.40 30.10
CA ARG A 406 22.38 8.34 31.10
C ARG A 406 21.68 7.06 30.63
N LYS A 407 22.46 5.97 30.46
CA LYS A 407 21.91 4.66 30.19
C LYS A 407 21.22 4.12 31.43
N THR A 408 19.92 3.84 31.33
CA THR A 408 19.10 3.47 32.48
C THR A 408 17.86 2.71 32.03
N ASP A 409 17.57 1.62 32.75
CA ASP A 409 16.27 0.95 32.64
C ASP A 409 15.23 1.71 33.50
N ILE A 410 14.34 2.41 32.82
CA ILE A 410 13.29 3.22 33.44
C ILE A 410 12.30 2.37 34.28
N SER A 411 12.13 1.09 33.94
CA SER A 411 11.24 0.19 34.67
C SER A 411 11.70 -0.05 36.13
N SER A 412 13.00 0.12 36.39
CA SER A 412 13.63 -0.05 37.71
C SER A 412 14.33 1.20 38.22
N TRP A 413 14.35 2.30 37.46
CA TRP A 413 15.04 3.53 37.80
C TRP A 413 14.40 4.25 39.00
N GLU A 414 15.26 4.81 39.86
CA GLU A 414 14.87 5.67 41.00
C GLU A 414 15.56 7.02 40.90
N PRO A 415 14.83 8.14 41.03
CA PRO A 415 15.41 9.49 40.90
C PRO A 415 16.36 9.90 42.04
N GLY A 416 16.37 9.19 43.16
CA GLY A 416 17.11 9.56 44.33
C GLY A 416 16.66 10.94 44.85
N GLU A 417 17.63 11.83 45.10
CA GLU A 417 17.38 13.21 45.55
C GLU A 417 17.25 14.22 44.42
N GLU A 418 17.55 13.80 43.16
CA GLU A 418 17.47 14.71 42.00
C GLU A 418 16.01 15.05 41.66
N ARG A 419 15.81 16.33 41.30
CA ARG A 419 14.49 16.83 40.89
C ARG A 419 14.63 17.70 39.64
N TRP A 420 13.59 17.66 38.81
CA TRP A 420 13.52 18.40 37.57
C TRP A 420 12.26 19.27 37.52
N ASP A 421 12.37 20.43 36.87
CA ASP A 421 11.25 21.35 36.69
C ASP A 421 10.26 20.85 35.63
N LEU A 422 10.75 20.03 34.68
CA LEU A 422 9.97 19.31 33.72
C LEU A 422 10.44 17.85 33.66
N VAL A 423 9.52 16.92 33.81
CA VAL A 423 9.73 15.48 33.50
C VAL A 423 8.81 15.10 32.36
N THR A 424 9.39 14.63 31.26
CA THR A 424 8.64 14.21 30.08
C THR A 424 8.90 12.76 29.73
N ALA A 425 7.87 12.07 29.22
CA ALA A 425 7.95 10.73 28.68
C ALA A 425 7.03 10.63 27.46
N SER A 426 7.62 10.36 26.29
CA SER A 426 6.90 10.24 25.03
C SER A 426 6.93 8.80 24.53
N PHE A 427 5.74 8.17 24.38
CA PHE A 427 5.55 6.84 23.81
C PHE A 427 6.28 5.70 24.53
N LEU A 428 6.45 5.81 25.85
CA LEU A 428 6.84 4.69 26.70
C LEU A 428 5.64 3.80 26.99
N HIS A 429 5.67 2.58 26.50
CA HIS A 429 4.58 1.61 26.66
C HIS A 429 5.02 0.45 27.54
N PHE A 430 4.29 0.22 28.62
CA PHE A 430 4.48 -0.86 29.57
C PHE A 430 3.15 -1.56 29.87
N LEU A 431 3.22 -2.78 30.40
CA LEU A 431 2.05 -3.43 31.01
C LEU A 431 1.48 -2.53 32.13
N PRO A 432 0.16 -2.56 32.42
CA PRO A 432 -0.48 -1.62 33.32
C PRO A 432 0.21 -1.45 34.67
N ALA A 433 0.57 -2.54 35.35
CA ALA A 433 1.23 -2.47 36.65
C ALA A 433 2.61 -1.79 36.57
N THR A 434 3.44 -2.18 35.59
CA THR A 434 4.76 -1.56 35.35
C THR A 434 4.62 -0.10 34.92
N ARG A 435 3.66 0.21 34.06
CA ARG A 435 3.35 1.57 33.63
C ARG A 435 3.04 2.48 34.81
N ASP A 436 2.16 2.04 35.69
CA ASP A 436 1.73 2.83 36.83
C ASP A 436 2.88 3.03 37.83
N ASP A 437 3.76 2.03 38.03
CA ASP A 437 4.96 2.17 38.86
C ASP A 437 5.99 3.12 38.22
N VAL A 438 6.24 3.03 36.93
CA VAL A 438 7.10 3.98 36.19
C VAL A 438 6.55 5.39 36.31
N LEU A 439 5.24 5.56 36.13
CA LEU A 439 4.62 6.88 36.23
C LEU A 439 4.77 7.49 37.61
N ARG A 440 4.63 6.70 38.72
CA ARG A 440 4.88 7.17 40.08
C ARG A 440 6.32 7.59 40.29
N ARG A 441 7.30 6.84 39.75
CA ARG A 441 8.73 7.20 39.83
C ARG A 441 9.02 8.47 39.07
N LEU A 442 8.51 8.62 37.85
CA LEU A 442 8.64 9.86 37.08
C LEU A 442 8.00 11.05 37.81
N ALA A 443 6.82 10.84 38.38
CA ALA A 443 6.15 11.86 39.21
C ALA A 443 6.99 12.27 40.43
N SER A 444 7.62 11.30 41.11
CA SER A 444 8.49 11.59 42.26
C SER A 444 9.74 12.41 41.90
N ALA A 445 10.19 12.34 40.65
CA ALA A 445 11.31 13.09 40.11
C ALA A 445 10.99 14.58 39.84
N VAL A 446 9.71 14.96 39.81
CA VAL A 446 9.31 16.35 39.55
C VAL A 446 9.56 17.21 40.78
N ALA A 447 10.16 18.39 40.60
CA ALA A 447 10.35 19.39 41.65
C ALA A 447 8.99 19.97 42.12
N PRO A 448 8.87 20.42 43.36
CA PRO A 448 7.70 21.20 43.76
C PRO A 448 7.47 22.40 42.85
N GLY A 449 6.27 22.52 42.29
CA GLY A 449 5.92 23.53 41.28
C GLY A 449 6.30 23.15 39.84
N GLY A 450 7.00 22.03 39.63
CA GLY A 450 7.36 21.51 38.33
C GLY A 450 6.21 20.75 37.62
N THR A 451 6.47 20.36 36.41
CA THR A 451 5.47 19.74 35.50
C THR A 451 5.87 18.32 35.15
N LEU A 452 4.90 17.39 35.18
CA LEU A 452 4.95 16.08 34.57
C LEU A 452 4.16 16.12 33.26
N LEU A 453 4.79 15.72 32.16
CA LEU A 453 4.16 15.63 30.84
C LEU A 453 4.35 14.24 30.25
N VAL A 454 3.26 13.49 30.07
CA VAL A 454 3.29 12.14 29.51
C VAL A 454 2.43 12.09 28.28
N THR A 455 3.00 11.55 27.20
CA THR A 455 2.30 11.30 25.94
C THR A 455 2.40 9.83 25.60
N MET A 456 1.25 9.18 25.35
CA MET A 456 1.17 7.77 24.92
C MET A 456 0.25 7.65 23.72
N HIS A 457 0.29 6.53 23.01
CA HIS A 457 -0.80 6.20 22.10
C HIS A 457 -2.06 5.94 22.90
N ASP A 458 -3.19 6.46 22.44
CA ASP A 458 -4.48 6.26 23.11
C ASP A 458 -5.04 4.85 22.82
N GLY A 459 -5.61 4.22 23.85
CA GLY A 459 -6.22 2.91 23.75
C GLY A 459 -7.43 2.87 22.81
N SER A 460 -8.09 3.99 22.55
CA SER A 460 -9.18 4.10 21.59
C SER A 460 -8.74 3.85 20.15
N ASP A 461 -7.49 4.10 19.80
CA ASP A 461 -6.93 3.77 18.49
C ASP A 461 -7.11 2.28 18.15
N VAL A 462 -6.88 1.40 19.12
CA VAL A 462 -7.02 -0.05 18.95
C VAL A 462 -8.49 -0.43 18.76
N SER A 463 -9.40 0.17 19.54
CA SER A 463 -10.84 -0.07 19.41
C SER A 463 -11.41 0.45 18.09
N HIS A 464 -10.82 1.48 17.50
CA HIS A 464 -11.15 2.01 16.17
C HIS A 464 -10.37 1.35 15.04
N GLY A 465 -9.54 0.33 15.35
CA GLY A 465 -8.86 -0.52 14.38
C GLY A 465 -7.56 0.00 13.84
N VAL A 466 -6.97 0.98 14.47
CA VAL A 466 -5.59 1.35 14.21
C VAL A 466 -4.71 0.20 14.71
N GLN A 467 -3.94 -0.40 13.79
CA GLN A 467 -3.02 -1.46 14.17
C GLN A 467 -1.86 -0.87 14.96
N ARG A 468 -1.77 -1.27 16.23
CA ARG A 468 -0.68 -0.92 17.13
C ARG A 468 0.02 -2.19 17.57
N PRO A 469 1.35 -2.21 17.66
CA PRO A 469 2.07 -3.35 18.25
C PRO A 469 1.73 -3.46 19.74
N GLY A 470 1.53 -4.70 20.20
CA GLY A 470 1.29 -5.00 21.61
C GLY A 470 -0.18 -5.25 21.96
N LEU A 471 -0.44 -5.40 23.25
CA LEU A 471 -1.77 -5.67 23.79
C LEU A 471 -2.54 -4.36 23.98
N PRO A 472 -3.87 -4.35 23.84
CA PRO A 472 -4.69 -3.14 24.07
C PRO A 472 -4.45 -2.50 25.44
N GLU A 473 -4.14 -3.31 26.46
CA GLU A 473 -3.90 -2.90 27.83
C GLU A 473 -2.60 -2.08 28.01
N TRP A 474 -1.70 -2.10 27.03
CA TRP A 474 -0.47 -1.26 27.05
C TRP A 474 -0.77 0.22 26.84
N TYR A 475 -1.90 0.51 26.26
CA TYR A 475 -2.34 1.85 25.94
C TYR A 475 -3.27 2.38 27.03
N ALA A 476 -3.16 3.64 27.35
CA ALA A 476 -3.98 4.27 28.36
C ALA A 476 -4.66 5.52 27.81
N THR A 477 -5.74 5.96 28.43
CA THR A 477 -6.29 7.29 28.21
C THR A 477 -5.60 8.30 29.12
N GLY A 478 -5.69 9.60 28.77
CA GLY A 478 -5.18 10.67 29.65
C GLY A 478 -5.76 10.59 31.07
N GLU A 479 -7.05 10.25 31.21
CA GLU A 479 -7.74 10.07 32.49
C GLU A 479 -7.17 8.89 33.29
N GLN A 480 -6.85 7.76 32.65
CA GLN A 480 -6.23 6.62 33.31
C GLN A 480 -4.82 6.95 33.81
N LEU A 481 -4.05 7.75 33.06
CA LEU A 481 -2.74 8.24 33.50
C LEU A 481 -2.88 9.19 34.69
N ALA A 482 -3.84 10.11 34.66
CA ALA A 482 -4.10 11.04 35.74
C ALA A 482 -4.52 10.34 37.06
N ALA A 483 -5.26 9.22 36.95
CA ALA A 483 -5.72 8.47 38.12
C ALA A 483 -4.57 7.82 38.96
N VAL A 484 -3.37 7.73 38.39
CA VAL A 484 -2.19 7.21 39.10
C VAL A 484 -1.58 8.26 40.08
N LEU A 485 -1.87 9.56 39.86
CA LEU A 485 -1.34 10.66 40.64
C LEU A 485 -2.20 10.94 41.89
N ASP A 486 -1.56 11.28 43.00
CA ASP A 486 -2.26 11.71 44.22
C ASP A 486 -2.82 13.14 44.05
N GLY A 487 -4.13 13.28 44.11
CA GLY A 487 -4.82 14.55 43.93
C GLY A 487 -4.50 15.63 45.00
N GLU A 488 -3.96 15.24 46.15
CA GLU A 488 -3.49 16.20 47.16
C GLU A 488 -2.14 16.82 46.76
N GLU A 489 -1.24 16.04 46.13
CA GLU A 489 0.08 16.51 45.70
C GLU A 489 0.07 17.13 44.31
N TRP A 490 -0.91 16.78 43.47
CA TRP A 490 -0.91 17.12 42.05
C TRP A 490 -2.14 17.97 41.64
N GLU A 491 -1.90 18.85 40.71
CA GLU A 491 -2.93 19.56 39.95
C GLU A 491 -2.87 19.07 38.51
N VAL A 492 -3.90 18.34 38.07
CA VAL A 492 -4.02 17.87 36.70
C VAL A 492 -4.50 19.02 35.82
N GLU A 493 -3.66 19.49 34.92
CA GLU A 493 -3.98 20.58 33.98
C GLU A 493 -4.57 20.05 32.67
N VAL A 494 -4.07 18.92 32.19
CA VAL A 494 -4.56 18.25 30.98
C VAL A 494 -4.62 16.73 31.22
N ALA A 495 -5.75 16.10 30.93
CA ALA A 495 -5.91 14.64 30.92
C ALA A 495 -6.93 14.30 29.83
N GLU A 496 -6.47 14.16 28.60
CA GLU A 496 -7.36 14.00 27.44
C GLU A 496 -6.80 13.05 26.38
N THR A 497 -7.71 12.59 25.50
CA THR A 497 -7.38 11.96 24.25
C THR A 497 -7.34 13.04 23.17
N ARG A 498 -6.18 13.23 22.54
CA ARG A 498 -5.96 14.26 21.53
C ARG A 498 -5.78 13.63 20.16
N PRO A 499 -6.68 13.89 19.18
CA PRO A 499 -6.48 13.45 17.81
C PRO A 499 -5.17 14.02 17.26
N ARG A 500 -4.35 13.18 16.63
CA ARG A 500 -3.23 13.68 15.83
C ARG A 500 -3.80 14.39 14.62
N ALA A 501 -3.43 15.66 14.42
CA ALA A 501 -3.81 16.39 13.23
C ALA A 501 -3.32 15.58 12.00
N ALA A 502 -4.26 15.17 11.12
CA ALA A 502 -3.91 14.76 9.79
C ALA A 502 -3.11 15.92 9.19
N ARG A 503 -1.83 15.71 8.88
CA ARG A 503 -0.97 16.79 8.38
C ARG A 503 -1.60 17.32 7.10
N SER A 504 -2.23 18.49 7.20
CA SER A 504 -2.77 19.22 6.06
C SER A 504 -1.62 19.49 5.10
N HIS A 505 -1.72 18.95 3.88
CA HIS A 505 -0.91 19.43 2.78
C HIS A 505 -1.23 20.91 2.60
N GLU A 506 -0.29 21.80 2.83
CA GLU A 506 -0.36 23.17 2.34
C GLU A 506 -0.45 23.11 0.82
N ARG A 507 -1.68 23.25 0.33
CA ARG A 507 -1.93 23.53 -1.09
C ARG A 507 -1.46 24.96 -1.30
N GLY A 508 -0.33 25.12 -1.96
CA GLY A 508 0.03 26.38 -2.57
C GLY A 508 -1.03 26.78 -3.60
N GLY A 509 -1.71 27.87 -3.32
CA GLY A 509 -2.32 28.86 -4.15
C GLY A 509 -3.30 28.48 -5.26
N GLY A 510 -4.52 29.01 -5.16
CA GLY A 510 -5.29 29.46 -6.32
C GLY A 510 -6.70 28.90 -6.50
N GLY A 511 -7.68 29.54 -5.87
CA GLY A 511 -8.90 29.99 -6.54
C GLY A 511 -10.07 29.04 -6.75
N HIS A 512 -11.12 29.42 -6.08
CA HIS A 512 -12.56 29.41 -6.34
C HIS A 512 -13.43 28.38 -5.64
N ALA A 513 -14.22 28.94 -4.75
CA ALA A 513 -15.39 28.35 -4.07
C ALA A 513 -16.54 28.09 -5.05
N HIS A 514 -17.29 27.02 -4.78
CA HIS A 514 -18.76 26.91 -4.79
C HIS A 514 -19.10 25.47 -4.43
N GLY A 515 -19.79 25.24 -3.33
CA GLY A 515 -21.22 25.14 -3.21
C GLY A 515 -21.61 23.80 -2.62
N GLU A 516 -22.02 23.80 -1.35
CA GLU A 516 -23.07 23.00 -0.71
C GLU A 516 -23.18 21.48 -0.87
N GLY A 517 -23.13 20.79 0.27
CA GLY A 517 -24.13 19.77 0.62
C GLY A 517 -23.78 18.33 0.33
N GLY A 518 -23.15 17.66 1.30
CA GLY A 518 -23.10 16.21 1.31
C GLY A 518 -22.34 15.71 2.54
N GLN A 519 -23.05 15.30 3.59
CA GLN A 519 -22.47 14.58 4.73
C GLN A 519 -21.97 13.22 4.26
N GLY A 520 -20.69 13.16 3.89
CA GLY A 520 -19.97 11.93 3.65
C GLY A 520 -19.15 11.58 4.90
N HIS A 521 -19.53 10.52 5.59
CA HIS A 521 -18.72 9.92 6.66
C HIS A 521 -17.46 9.30 6.03
N GLY A 522 -16.44 10.12 5.77
CA GLY A 522 -15.09 9.68 5.47
C GLY A 522 -14.45 9.19 6.76
N GLY A 523 -14.38 7.88 6.96
CA GLY A 523 -13.64 7.25 8.05
C GLY A 523 -12.15 7.46 7.87
N HIS A 524 -11.61 8.60 8.31
CA HIS A 524 -10.17 8.72 8.57
C HIS A 524 -9.83 7.84 9.76
N ALA A 525 -8.82 6.99 9.63
CA ALA A 525 -8.25 6.28 10.76
C ALA A 525 -7.80 7.33 11.78
N HIS A 526 -8.56 7.49 12.87
CA HIS A 526 -8.23 8.43 13.93
C HIS A 526 -7.02 7.89 14.67
N VAL A 527 -5.88 8.56 14.53
CA VAL A 527 -4.69 8.35 15.34
C VAL A 527 -4.78 9.35 16.47
N ALA A 528 -4.86 8.87 17.71
CA ALA A 528 -5.00 9.70 18.88
C ALA A 528 -3.88 9.46 19.88
N ASP A 529 -3.50 10.50 20.61
CA ASP A 529 -2.57 10.44 21.72
C ASP A 529 -3.30 10.68 23.06
N ALA A 530 -3.01 9.83 24.04
CA ALA A 530 -3.34 10.12 25.43
C ALA A 530 -2.32 11.13 25.98
N VAL A 531 -2.81 12.22 26.52
CA VAL A 531 -1.99 13.31 27.04
C VAL A 531 -2.30 13.52 28.52
N LEU A 532 -1.25 13.49 29.35
CA LEU A 532 -1.30 13.91 30.75
C LEU A 532 -0.31 15.06 30.94
N ARG A 533 -0.80 16.22 31.37
CA ARG A 533 -0.01 17.31 31.94
C ARG A 533 -0.49 17.58 33.34
N ALA A 534 0.40 17.45 34.32
CA ALA A 534 0.09 17.68 35.71
C ALA A 534 1.22 18.50 36.38
N ARG A 535 0.84 19.42 37.26
CA ARG A 535 1.73 20.27 38.02
C ARG A 535 1.83 19.80 39.45
N ARG A 536 3.05 19.63 39.96
CA ARG A 536 3.25 19.29 41.37
C ARG A 536 2.99 20.51 42.26
N ARG A 537 2.13 20.36 43.25
CA ARG A 537 1.82 21.44 44.17
C ARG A 537 3.06 21.81 44.99
N GLN A 538 3.20 23.11 45.37
CA GLN A 538 4.22 23.52 46.31
C GLN A 538 3.77 23.12 47.73
N PRO A 539 4.69 22.66 48.59
CA PRO A 539 4.36 22.44 49.99
C PRO A 539 3.79 23.72 50.60
N ALA A 540 2.70 23.58 51.35
CA ALA A 540 2.15 24.72 52.06
C ALA A 540 3.25 25.34 52.98
N VAL A 541 3.58 26.60 52.76
CA VAL A 541 4.50 27.33 53.66
C VAL A 541 3.81 27.44 55.01
N SER A 542 4.25 26.65 55.98
CA SER A 542 3.79 26.80 57.35
C SER A 542 4.10 28.23 57.79
N PRO A 543 3.12 29.02 58.28
CA PRO A 543 3.40 30.35 58.78
C PRO A 543 4.41 30.24 59.95
N SER A 544 5.62 30.74 59.75
CA SER A 544 6.61 30.81 60.81
C SER A 544 5.97 31.50 62.01
N SER A 545 5.84 30.79 63.14
CA SER A 545 5.48 31.35 64.42
C SER A 545 6.53 32.40 64.77
N ARG A 546 6.19 33.66 64.46
CA ARG A 546 6.92 34.80 65.11
C ARG A 546 6.50 34.83 66.59
N GLY A 547 7.36 34.29 67.45
CA GLY A 547 7.36 34.53 68.85
C GLY A 547 8.47 35.53 69.20
#